data_533be2d16b8d290c774ecaeb4bc8467a
#
_entry.id   533be2d16b8d290c774ecaeb4bc8467a
#
_cell.length_a   1.000
_cell.length_b   1.000
_cell.length_c   1.000
_cell.angle_alpha   90.00
_cell.angle_beta   90.00
_cell.angle_gamma   90.00
#
_symmetry.space_group_name_H-M   'P 1'
#
loop_
_entity.id
_entity.type
_entity.pdbx_description
1 polymer ?
#
loop_
_entity_poly.entity_id
_entity_poly.type
_entity_poly.pdbx_seq_one_letter_code
_entity_poly.pdbx_strand_id
1 'polypeptide(L)'
;MVIEIVLGLSISYILLFLLSVVLKDNAIADIFWGLGFLQVAVHAFMLSGTREASQILFTSLIAAWSLRLASYILSKKWLKKGEDPRYARWREQWKYVYLRSFFQVYLLQAVLLLIIAIPILLIHTVPPPVGVITVVGLCIALFGLIYETIGDLQLRAFIKTRKKGQIMTQGLWKYSRHPNYFGESVFWLGASIVAIQVSTLAIISWILITFLLRYVSGVPLAEERYADNRAFQAYKRKTPPMIPNFFK
;
A
#
# COMPACT_ATOMS: atom_id res chain seq x y z
N MET A 1 8.46 -20.39 -11.61
CA MET A 1 7.79 -19.09 -11.45
C MET A 1 7.80 -18.59 -9.99
N VAL A 2 7.07 -19.21 -9.01
CA VAL A 2 6.96 -18.66 -7.65
C VAL A 2 8.32 -18.55 -6.96
N ILE A 3 9.16 -19.59 -7.01
CA ILE A 3 10.50 -19.60 -6.41
C ILE A 3 11.37 -18.47 -6.98
N GLU A 4 11.35 -18.26 -8.28
CA GLU A 4 12.14 -17.21 -8.97
C GLU A 4 11.67 -15.81 -8.55
N ILE A 5 10.36 -15.63 -8.40
CA ILE A 5 9.79 -14.36 -7.90
C ILE A 5 10.22 -14.12 -6.46
N VAL A 6 10.13 -15.13 -5.59
CA VAL A 6 10.56 -15.03 -4.18
C VAL A 6 12.05 -14.71 -4.10
N LEU A 7 12.90 -15.40 -4.88
CA LEU A 7 14.33 -15.12 -4.94
C LEU A 7 14.62 -13.70 -5.43
N GLY A 8 13.99 -13.28 -6.53
CA GLY A 8 14.17 -11.94 -7.08
C GLY A 8 13.75 -10.85 -6.10
N LEU A 9 12.61 -11.01 -5.42
CA LEU A 9 12.14 -10.09 -4.40
C LEU A 9 13.07 -10.07 -3.18
N SER A 10 13.55 -11.26 -2.74
CA SER A 10 14.50 -11.37 -1.61
C SER A 10 15.81 -10.64 -1.89
N ILE A 11 16.35 -10.81 -3.10
CA ILE A 11 17.56 -10.08 -3.54
C ILE A 11 17.29 -8.55 -3.50
N SER A 12 16.16 -8.11 -4.03
CA SER A 12 15.80 -6.68 -4.02
C SER A 12 15.72 -6.12 -2.60
N TYR A 13 15.09 -6.82 -1.66
CA TYR A 13 15.01 -6.38 -0.26
C TYR A 13 16.35 -6.41 0.46
N ILE A 14 17.23 -7.39 0.16
CA ILE A 14 18.61 -7.42 0.70
C ILE A 14 19.40 -6.21 0.20
N LEU A 15 19.38 -5.95 -1.11
CA LEU A 15 20.07 -4.79 -1.69
C LEU A 15 19.53 -3.47 -1.12
N LEU A 16 18.21 -3.38 -0.97
CA LEU A 16 17.56 -2.22 -0.37
C LEU A 16 17.97 -2.04 1.10
N PHE A 17 18.07 -3.12 1.87
CA PHE A 17 18.58 -3.08 3.23
C PHE A 17 20.03 -2.56 3.26
N LEU A 18 20.92 -3.11 2.42
CA LEU A 18 22.32 -2.65 2.34
C LEU A 18 22.37 -1.15 1.97
N LEU A 19 21.56 -0.72 1.02
CA LEU A 19 21.45 0.70 0.65
C LEU A 19 20.99 1.56 1.83
N SER A 20 20.01 1.07 2.62
CA SER A 20 19.52 1.81 3.80
C SER A 20 20.55 1.97 4.89
N VAL A 21 21.46 1.00 5.03
CA VAL A 21 22.60 1.07 5.98
C VAL A 21 23.55 2.18 5.54
N VAL A 22 23.87 2.25 4.23
CA VAL A 22 24.75 3.30 3.70
C VAL A 22 24.12 4.69 3.82
N LEU A 23 22.82 4.80 3.45
CA LEU A 23 22.09 6.07 3.51
C LEU A 23 21.68 6.48 4.93
N LYS A 24 21.76 5.57 5.90
CA LYS A 24 21.22 5.70 7.26
C LYS A 24 19.73 6.10 7.25
N ASP A 25 18.95 5.49 6.36
CA ASP A 25 17.56 5.86 6.11
C ASP A 25 16.70 4.64 5.72
N ASN A 26 15.87 4.17 6.67
CA ASN A 26 14.97 3.05 6.45
C ASN A 26 13.70 3.42 5.66
N ALA A 27 13.40 4.71 5.47
CA ALA A 27 12.19 5.13 4.77
C ALA A 27 12.21 4.81 3.25
N ILE A 28 13.36 4.37 2.71
CA ILE A 28 13.43 3.84 1.35
C ILE A 28 12.61 2.55 1.17
N ALA A 29 12.42 1.78 2.25
CA ALA A 29 11.58 0.59 2.24
C ALA A 29 10.11 0.93 1.92
N ASP A 30 9.60 2.05 2.41
CA ASP A 30 8.23 2.50 2.13
C ASP A 30 8.03 2.85 0.63
N ILE A 31 9.06 3.38 -0.03
CA ILE A 31 9.03 3.66 -1.47
C ILE A 31 8.98 2.34 -2.25
N PHE A 32 9.79 1.38 -1.82
CA PHE A 32 9.87 0.07 -2.46
C PHE A 32 8.61 -0.78 -2.22
N TRP A 33 7.82 -0.48 -1.21
CA TRP A 33 6.55 -1.17 -0.97
C TRP A 33 5.68 -1.22 -2.25
N GLY A 34 5.44 -0.08 -2.91
CA GLY A 34 4.73 -0.05 -4.19
C GLY A 34 5.50 -0.75 -5.31
N LEU A 35 6.81 -0.48 -5.45
CA LEU A 35 7.65 -1.05 -6.51
C LEU A 35 7.82 -2.56 -6.40
N GLY A 36 7.78 -3.10 -5.19
CA GLY A 36 7.85 -4.54 -4.95
C GLY A 36 6.64 -5.28 -5.54
N PHE A 37 5.42 -4.73 -5.44
CA PHE A 37 4.25 -5.31 -6.13
C PHE A 37 4.38 -5.23 -7.65
N LEU A 38 4.92 -4.14 -8.18
CA LEU A 38 5.23 -4.02 -9.60
C LEU A 38 6.24 -5.09 -10.03
N GLN A 39 7.32 -5.27 -9.27
CA GLN A 39 8.32 -6.30 -9.52
C GLN A 39 7.68 -7.70 -9.58
N VAL A 40 6.86 -8.06 -8.57
CA VAL A 40 6.15 -9.35 -8.56
C VAL A 40 5.25 -9.49 -9.77
N ALA A 41 4.49 -8.46 -10.14
CA ALA A 41 3.55 -8.52 -11.27
C ALA A 41 4.28 -8.67 -12.61
N VAL A 42 5.36 -7.92 -12.82
CA VAL A 42 6.18 -8.01 -14.05
C VAL A 42 6.87 -9.37 -14.17
N HIS A 43 7.50 -9.85 -13.09
CA HIS A 43 8.13 -11.19 -13.10
C HIS A 43 7.09 -12.28 -13.34
N ALA A 44 5.94 -12.25 -12.65
CA ALA A 44 4.87 -13.22 -12.86
C ALA A 44 4.35 -13.19 -14.30
N PHE A 45 4.17 -12.01 -14.87
CA PHE A 45 3.75 -11.83 -16.26
C PHE A 45 4.79 -12.38 -17.24
N MET A 46 6.09 -12.12 -17.01
CA MET A 46 7.16 -12.63 -17.86
C MET A 46 7.30 -14.15 -17.82
N LEU A 47 7.16 -14.74 -16.62
CA LEU A 47 7.40 -16.17 -16.37
C LEU A 47 6.15 -17.05 -16.59
N SER A 48 4.95 -16.46 -16.75
CA SER A 48 3.70 -17.22 -16.94
C SER A 48 3.65 -18.00 -18.25
N GLY A 49 4.42 -17.59 -19.26
CA GLY A 49 4.39 -18.22 -20.59
C GLY A 49 3.13 -17.90 -21.42
N THR A 50 2.15 -17.23 -20.84
CA THR A 50 0.88 -16.86 -21.48
C THR A 50 0.72 -15.34 -21.51
N ARG A 51 -0.16 -14.83 -22.38
CA ARG A 51 -0.44 -13.40 -22.54
C ARG A 51 -1.93 -13.17 -22.68
N GLU A 52 -2.70 -13.79 -21.77
CA GLU A 52 -4.13 -13.67 -21.75
C GLU A 52 -4.58 -12.23 -21.42
N ALA A 53 -5.70 -11.82 -21.94
CA ALA A 53 -6.22 -10.46 -21.73
C ALA A 53 -6.43 -10.13 -20.24
N SER A 54 -6.85 -11.09 -19.43
CA SER A 54 -6.98 -10.94 -17.97
C SER A 54 -5.63 -10.62 -17.30
N GLN A 55 -4.55 -11.28 -17.71
CA GLN A 55 -3.19 -11.02 -17.19
C GLN A 55 -2.71 -9.63 -17.59
N ILE A 56 -2.91 -9.23 -18.85
CA ILE A 56 -2.51 -7.91 -19.35
C ILE A 56 -3.24 -6.81 -18.61
N LEU A 57 -4.58 -6.89 -18.52
CA LEU A 57 -5.39 -5.90 -17.82
C LEU A 57 -5.04 -5.80 -16.34
N PHE A 58 -4.89 -6.95 -15.69
CA PHE A 58 -4.58 -6.98 -14.27
C PHE A 58 -3.17 -6.43 -13.98
N THR A 59 -2.14 -6.86 -14.75
CA THR A 59 -0.78 -6.35 -14.61
C THR A 59 -0.70 -4.85 -14.85
N SER A 60 -1.42 -4.34 -15.85
CA SER A 60 -1.49 -2.91 -16.14
C SER A 60 -2.10 -2.12 -14.97
N LEU A 61 -3.12 -2.66 -14.33
CA LEU A 61 -3.79 -2.04 -13.20
C LEU A 61 -2.89 -2.05 -11.95
N ILE A 62 -2.19 -3.18 -11.67
CA ILE A 62 -1.19 -3.26 -10.61
C ILE A 62 -0.05 -2.27 -10.88
N ALA A 63 0.43 -2.18 -12.11
CA ALA A 63 1.49 -1.23 -12.48
C ALA A 63 1.07 0.22 -12.24
N ALA A 64 -0.14 0.59 -12.66
CA ALA A 64 -0.69 1.93 -12.42
C ALA A 64 -0.76 2.26 -10.93
N TRP A 65 -1.30 1.34 -10.11
CA TRP A 65 -1.39 1.50 -8.66
C TRP A 65 0.00 1.60 -8.01
N SER A 66 0.91 0.69 -8.34
CA SER A 66 2.27 0.62 -7.78
C SER A 66 3.08 1.87 -8.08
N LEU A 67 3.10 2.31 -9.34
CA LEU A 67 3.84 3.50 -9.77
C LEU A 67 3.26 4.77 -9.14
N ARG A 68 1.92 4.88 -9.06
CA ARG A 68 1.27 5.99 -8.38
C ARG A 68 1.66 6.03 -6.89
N LEU A 69 1.60 4.88 -6.18
CA LEU A 69 1.94 4.82 -4.76
C LEU A 69 3.41 5.18 -4.51
N ALA A 70 4.32 4.56 -5.26
CA ALA A 70 5.76 4.85 -5.16
C ALA A 70 6.06 6.33 -5.44
N SER A 71 5.47 6.91 -6.48
CA SER A 71 5.63 8.32 -6.84
C SER A 71 5.09 9.25 -5.75
N TYR A 72 3.96 8.90 -5.13
CA TYR A 72 3.40 9.66 -4.02
C TYR A 72 4.30 9.65 -2.79
N ILE A 73 4.80 8.47 -2.38
CA ILE A 73 5.70 8.34 -1.23
C ILE A 73 7.03 9.05 -1.49
N LEU A 74 7.61 8.87 -2.68
CA LEU A 74 8.83 9.54 -3.11
C LEU A 74 8.67 11.06 -3.07
N SER A 75 7.57 11.59 -3.61
CA SER A 75 7.30 13.03 -3.60
C SER A 75 7.17 13.60 -2.18
N LYS A 76 6.61 12.84 -1.25
CA LYS A 76 6.56 13.22 0.18
C LYS A 76 7.95 13.27 0.81
N LYS A 77 8.79 12.30 0.47
CA LYS A 77 10.16 12.22 1.00
C LYS A 77 11.02 13.38 0.49
N TRP A 78 10.91 13.73 -0.79
CA TRP A 78 11.65 14.87 -1.36
C TRP A 78 11.26 16.22 -0.75
N LEU A 79 10.02 16.37 -0.33
CA LEU A 79 9.54 17.58 0.36
C LEU A 79 10.00 17.65 1.82
N LYS A 80 10.33 16.51 2.43
CA LYS A 80 10.84 16.42 3.81
C LYS A 80 12.27 15.89 3.78
N LYS A 81 13.23 16.75 3.99
CA LYS A 81 14.63 16.32 4.15
C LYS A 81 14.77 15.44 5.40
N GLY A 82 15.49 14.33 5.29
CA GLY A 82 15.78 13.40 6.38
C GLY A 82 14.96 12.12 6.40
N GLU A 83 15.23 11.27 7.40
CA GLU A 83 14.51 10.01 7.62
C GLU A 83 13.10 10.28 8.14
N ASP A 84 12.14 9.37 7.85
CA ASP A 84 10.80 9.44 8.43
C ASP A 84 10.89 9.38 9.97
N PRO A 85 10.17 10.24 10.71
CA PRO A 85 10.24 10.30 12.17
C PRO A 85 10.01 8.97 12.89
N ARG A 86 9.25 8.03 12.28
CA ARG A 86 9.03 6.69 12.82
C ARG A 86 10.32 5.90 12.87
N TYR A 87 11.05 5.88 11.75
CA TYR A 87 12.32 5.16 11.64
C TYR A 87 13.43 5.82 12.44
N ALA A 88 13.48 7.17 12.48
CA ALA A 88 14.41 7.91 13.30
C ALA A 88 14.25 7.55 14.79
N ARG A 89 13.00 7.55 15.31
CA ARG A 89 12.68 7.15 16.68
C ARG A 89 13.09 5.70 16.96
N TRP A 90 12.80 4.78 16.07
CA TRP A 90 13.20 3.37 16.22
C TRP A 90 14.71 3.21 16.22
N ARG A 91 15.43 3.97 15.41
CA ARG A 91 16.89 3.99 15.38
C ARG A 91 17.50 4.42 16.72
N GLU A 92 16.90 5.41 17.38
CA GLU A 92 17.34 5.86 18.71
C GLU A 92 17.03 4.84 19.81
N GLN A 93 15.92 4.12 19.70
CA GLN A 93 15.47 3.20 20.74
C GLN A 93 16.06 1.79 20.63
N TRP A 94 16.52 1.38 19.43
CA TRP A 94 16.96 0.00 19.20
C TRP A 94 18.44 -0.22 19.57
N LYS A 95 18.70 -1.18 20.47
CA LYS A 95 20.08 -1.58 20.82
C LYS A 95 20.85 -2.16 19.63
N TYR A 96 20.17 -2.95 18.74
CA TYR A 96 20.77 -3.58 17.56
C TYR A 96 20.08 -3.06 16.31
N VAL A 97 20.32 -1.81 15.95
CA VAL A 97 19.61 -1.07 14.89
C VAL A 97 19.57 -1.84 13.58
N TYR A 98 20.71 -2.29 13.06
CA TYR A 98 20.77 -2.95 11.76
C TYR A 98 20.04 -4.30 11.75
N LEU A 99 20.24 -5.12 12.81
CA LEU A 99 19.57 -6.40 12.94
C LEU A 99 18.04 -6.23 13.02
N ARG A 100 17.58 -5.30 13.85
CA ARG A 100 16.16 -4.99 13.96
C ARG A 100 15.59 -4.39 12.68
N SER A 101 16.30 -3.50 12.01
CA SER A 101 15.90 -2.96 10.72
C SER A 101 15.72 -4.09 9.70
N PHE A 102 16.69 -5.02 9.60
CA PHE A 102 16.58 -6.14 8.69
C PHE A 102 15.32 -6.98 8.94
N PHE A 103 15.07 -7.43 10.16
CA PHE A 103 13.94 -8.30 10.46
C PHE A 103 12.60 -7.57 10.52
N GLN A 104 12.53 -6.40 11.18
CA GLN A 104 11.26 -5.71 11.47
C GLN A 104 10.82 -4.74 10.37
N VAL A 105 11.72 -4.35 9.45
CA VAL A 105 11.36 -3.48 8.33
C VAL A 105 11.45 -4.27 7.03
N TYR A 106 12.62 -4.76 6.65
CA TYR A 106 12.84 -5.33 5.31
C TYR A 106 12.24 -6.73 5.15
N LEU A 107 12.59 -7.67 6.04
CA LEU A 107 12.08 -9.04 5.96
C LEU A 107 10.57 -9.08 6.20
N LEU A 108 10.08 -8.37 7.21
CA LEU A 108 8.65 -8.30 7.49
C LEU A 108 7.87 -7.75 6.30
N GLN A 109 8.35 -6.65 5.69
CA GLN A 109 7.70 -6.10 4.49
C GLN A 109 7.75 -7.06 3.31
N ALA A 110 8.87 -7.77 3.07
CA ALA A 110 8.97 -8.76 2.01
C ALA A 110 7.94 -9.88 2.19
N VAL A 111 7.80 -10.42 3.41
CA VAL A 111 6.82 -11.46 3.72
C VAL A 111 5.39 -10.96 3.55
N LEU A 112 5.05 -9.81 4.11
CA LEU A 112 3.72 -9.23 3.99
C LEU A 112 3.37 -8.93 2.52
N LEU A 113 4.32 -8.38 1.75
CA LEU A 113 4.15 -8.12 0.33
C LEU A 113 3.84 -9.42 -0.44
N LEU A 114 4.56 -10.50 -0.21
CA LEU A 114 4.31 -11.79 -0.87
C LEU A 114 2.92 -12.34 -0.56
N ILE A 115 2.46 -12.22 0.69
CA ILE A 115 1.11 -12.66 1.07
C ILE A 115 0.04 -11.79 0.38
N ILE A 116 0.23 -10.47 0.37
CA ILE A 116 -0.70 -9.55 -0.31
C ILE A 116 -0.64 -9.74 -1.84
N ALA A 117 0.48 -10.16 -2.40
CA ALA A 117 0.64 -10.42 -3.84
C ALA A 117 0.02 -11.76 -4.31
N ILE A 118 -0.60 -12.57 -3.42
CA ILE A 118 -1.24 -13.85 -3.80
C ILE A 118 -2.16 -13.70 -5.04
N PRO A 119 -3.04 -12.69 -5.18
CA PRO A 119 -3.85 -12.52 -6.39
C PRO A 119 -3.00 -12.39 -7.66
N ILE A 120 -1.87 -11.70 -7.59
CA ILE A 120 -0.95 -11.55 -8.72
C ILE A 120 -0.41 -12.91 -9.15
N LEU A 121 0.07 -13.70 -8.20
CA LEU A 121 0.63 -15.03 -8.46
C LEU A 121 -0.42 -15.98 -9.06
N LEU A 122 -1.63 -15.99 -8.49
CA LEU A 122 -2.73 -16.84 -8.93
C LEU A 122 -3.14 -16.55 -10.38
N ILE A 123 -3.39 -15.29 -10.72
CA ILE A 123 -3.84 -14.86 -12.06
C ILE A 123 -2.77 -15.19 -13.13
N HIS A 124 -1.49 -15.15 -12.76
CA HIS A 124 -0.41 -15.46 -13.71
C HIS A 124 -0.10 -16.97 -13.79
N THR A 125 -0.49 -17.75 -12.78
CA THR A 125 -0.36 -19.22 -12.83
C THR A 125 -1.50 -19.84 -13.61
N VAL A 126 -2.74 -19.40 -13.36
CA VAL A 126 -3.96 -19.87 -14.04
C VAL A 126 -4.77 -18.64 -14.42
N PRO A 127 -4.62 -18.13 -15.66
CA PRO A 127 -5.33 -16.91 -16.05
C PRO A 127 -6.85 -17.17 -16.12
N PRO A 128 -7.65 -16.40 -15.34
CA PRO A 128 -9.09 -16.53 -15.40
C PRO A 128 -9.61 -15.94 -16.74
N PRO A 129 -10.76 -16.44 -17.26
CA PRO A 129 -11.36 -15.85 -18.44
C PRO A 129 -11.82 -14.40 -18.18
N VAL A 130 -11.87 -13.58 -19.23
CA VAL A 130 -12.46 -12.23 -19.15
C VAL A 130 -13.98 -12.35 -19.16
N GLY A 131 -14.54 -12.79 -18.04
CA GLY A 131 -15.98 -12.91 -17.80
C GLY A 131 -16.46 -11.81 -16.81
N VAL A 132 -17.73 -11.93 -16.41
CA VAL A 132 -18.38 -10.95 -15.52
C VAL A 132 -17.60 -10.73 -14.22
N ILE A 133 -17.12 -11.81 -13.58
CA ILE A 133 -16.39 -11.72 -12.31
C ILE A 133 -15.07 -10.95 -12.49
N THR A 134 -14.33 -11.23 -13.57
CA THR A 134 -13.08 -10.52 -13.89
C THR A 134 -13.35 -9.03 -14.12
N VAL A 135 -14.36 -8.70 -14.93
CA VAL A 135 -14.70 -7.30 -15.23
C VAL A 135 -15.14 -6.57 -13.96
N VAL A 136 -16.01 -7.16 -13.15
CA VAL A 136 -16.46 -6.57 -11.87
C VAL A 136 -15.28 -6.35 -10.94
N GLY A 137 -14.40 -7.35 -10.78
CA GLY A 137 -13.21 -7.21 -9.94
C GLY A 137 -12.27 -6.10 -10.41
N LEU A 138 -12.00 -6.02 -11.72
CA LEU A 138 -11.19 -4.94 -12.30
C LEU A 138 -11.82 -3.56 -12.11
N CYS A 139 -13.15 -3.44 -12.29
CA CYS A 139 -13.86 -2.18 -12.06
C CYS A 139 -13.80 -1.75 -10.59
N ILE A 140 -13.94 -2.68 -9.65
CA ILE A 140 -13.81 -2.40 -8.20
C ILE A 140 -12.38 -1.95 -7.89
N ALA A 141 -11.36 -2.64 -8.42
CA ALA A 141 -9.96 -2.24 -8.21
C ALA A 141 -9.67 -0.87 -8.83
N LEU A 142 -10.16 -0.59 -10.02
CA LEU A 142 -10.02 0.73 -10.66
C LEU A 142 -10.70 1.83 -9.83
N PHE A 143 -11.90 1.58 -9.32
CA PHE A 143 -12.57 2.50 -8.40
C PHE A 143 -11.72 2.76 -7.16
N GLY A 144 -11.17 1.70 -6.53
CA GLY A 144 -10.27 1.81 -5.39
C GLY A 144 -9.05 2.69 -5.68
N LEU A 145 -8.39 2.46 -6.82
CA LEU A 145 -7.25 3.26 -7.29
C LEU A 145 -7.59 4.74 -7.47
N ILE A 146 -8.73 5.03 -8.11
CA ILE A 146 -9.18 6.41 -8.33
C ILE A 146 -9.52 7.08 -6.99
N TYR A 147 -10.24 6.39 -6.13
CA TYR A 147 -10.66 6.90 -4.82
C TYR A 147 -9.44 7.21 -3.92
N GLU A 148 -8.48 6.31 -3.87
CA GLU A 148 -7.21 6.49 -3.16
C GLU A 148 -6.44 7.69 -3.70
N THR A 149 -6.33 7.79 -5.03
CA THR A 149 -5.64 8.90 -5.71
C THR A 149 -6.26 10.26 -5.37
N ILE A 150 -7.60 10.36 -5.42
CA ILE A 150 -8.32 11.59 -5.07
C ILE A 150 -8.07 11.95 -3.60
N GLY A 151 -8.13 10.96 -2.68
CA GLY A 151 -7.85 11.17 -1.27
C GLY A 151 -6.44 11.73 -1.02
N ASP A 152 -5.44 11.15 -1.68
CA ASP A 152 -4.04 11.60 -1.59
C ASP A 152 -3.82 12.98 -2.20
N LEU A 153 -4.43 13.29 -3.34
CA LEU A 153 -4.35 14.61 -3.98
C LEU A 153 -4.98 15.70 -3.11
N GLN A 154 -6.14 15.43 -2.53
CA GLN A 154 -6.80 16.35 -1.59
C GLN A 154 -5.93 16.63 -0.37
N LEU A 155 -5.34 15.58 0.22
CA LEU A 155 -4.43 15.74 1.36
C LEU A 155 -3.18 16.54 0.96
N ARG A 156 -2.60 16.25 -0.19
CA ARG A 156 -1.41 16.96 -0.69
C ARG A 156 -1.69 18.44 -0.92
N ALA A 157 -2.83 18.78 -1.51
CA ALA A 157 -3.24 20.16 -1.72
C ALA A 157 -3.42 20.89 -0.37
N PHE A 158 -4.10 20.27 0.59
CA PHE A 158 -4.27 20.80 1.93
C PHE A 158 -2.94 21.04 2.66
N ILE A 159 -2.00 20.10 2.60
CA ILE A 159 -0.69 20.22 3.28
C ILE A 159 0.11 21.42 2.77
N LYS A 160 -0.03 21.79 1.48
CA LYS A 160 0.67 22.94 0.90
C LYS A 160 0.21 24.29 1.46
N THR A 161 -1.04 24.39 1.89
CA THR A 161 -1.69 25.64 2.28
C THR A 161 -2.07 25.73 3.75
N ARG A 162 -1.99 24.59 4.50
CA ARG A 162 -2.43 24.53 5.89
C ARG A 162 -1.58 25.38 6.83
N LYS A 163 -2.23 26.00 7.81
CA LYS A 163 -1.57 26.60 8.97
C LYS A 163 -1.23 25.53 10.03
N LYS A 164 -0.30 25.85 10.93
CA LYS A 164 0.07 24.96 12.05
C LYS A 164 -1.18 24.60 12.87
N GLY A 165 -1.35 23.30 13.16
CA GLY A 165 -2.49 22.80 13.95
C GLY A 165 -3.76 22.51 13.16
N GLN A 166 -3.90 22.96 11.91
CA GLN A 166 -5.04 22.60 11.07
C GLN A 166 -5.01 21.13 10.66
N ILE A 167 -6.20 20.54 10.56
CA ILE A 167 -6.44 19.16 10.14
C ILE A 167 -7.29 19.14 8.87
N MET A 168 -7.08 18.09 8.04
CA MET A 168 -7.87 17.86 6.83
C MET A 168 -9.23 17.28 7.18
N THR A 169 -10.32 17.98 6.78
CA THR A 169 -11.71 17.57 7.04
C THR A 169 -12.65 17.83 5.85
N GLN A 170 -12.09 18.14 4.67
CA GLN A 170 -12.86 18.51 3.48
C GLN A 170 -12.81 17.39 2.42
N GLY A 171 -13.68 17.46 1.43
CA GLY A 171 -13.75 16.47 0.36
C GLY A 171 -14.04 15.07 0.89
N LEU A 172 -13.31 14.07 0.44
CA LEU A 172 -13.43 12.67 0.91
C LEU A 172 -13.14 12.55 2.41
N TRP A 173 -12.26 13.40 2.95
CA TRP A 173 -11.89 13.44 4.37
C TRP A 173 -13.02 13.92 5.29
N LYS A 174 -14.10 14.47 4.74
CA LYS A 174 -15.34 14.73 5.50
C LYS A 174 -16.02 13.42 5.92
N TYR A 175 -15.97 12.39 5.09
CA TYR A 175 -16.70 11.14 5.26
C TYR A 175 -15.88 10.01 5.88
N SER A 176 -14.55 10.06 5.74
CA SER A 176 -13.59 9.14 6.32
C SER A 176 -12.34 9.89 6.77
N ARG A 177 -11.71 9.46 7.88
CA ARG A 177 -10.42 10.04 8.31
C ARG A 177 -9.23 9.57 7.48
N HIS A 178 -9.39 8.45 6.76
CA HIS A 178 -8.36 7.88 5.88
C HIS A 178 -9.02 7.33 4.60
N PRO A 179 -9.55 8.23 3.73
CA PRO A 179 -10.20 7.80 2.49
C PRO A 179 -9.23 7.11 1.53
N ASN A 180 -7.94 7.47 1.54
CA ASN A 180 -6.91 6.79 0.78
C ASN A 180 -6.73 5.33 1.21
N TYR A 181 -6.73 5.01 2.50
CA TYR A 181 -6.65 3.63 2.98
C TYR A 181 -7.92 2.82 2.65
N PHE A 182 -9.07 3.47 2.63
CA PHE A 182 -10.29 2.83 2.10
C PHE A 182 -10.13 2.49 0.62
N GLY A 183 -9.63 3.43 -0.19
CA GLY A 183 -9.36 3.20 -1.61
C GLY A 183 -8.40 2.04 -1.85
N GLU A 184 -7.29 1.98 -1.10
CA GLU A 184 -6.32 0.87 -1.16
C GLU A 184 -6.95 -0.47 -0.76
N SER A 185 -7.76 -0.51 0.30
CA SER A 185 -8.50 -1.72 0.68
C SER A 185 -9.46 -2.17 -0.42
N VAL A 186 -10.19 -1.24 -1.06
CA VAL A 186 -11.11 -1.55 -2.16
C VAL A 186 -10.34 -2.01 -3.41
N PHE A 187 -9.17 -1.46 -3.69
CA PHE A 187 -8.30 -1.92 -4.77
C PHE A 187 -7.95 -3.40 -4.60
N TRP A 188 -7.48 -3.80 -3.42
CA TRP A 188 -7.12 -5.18 -3.14
C TRP A 188 -8.33 -6.12 -3.02
N LEU A 189 -9.51 -5.61 -2.64
CA LEU A 189 -10.77 -6.35 -2.75
C LEU A 189 -11.05 -6.72 -4.21
N GLY A 190 -10.97 -5.75 -5.12
CA GLY A 190 -11.17 -5.99 -6.56
C GLY A 190 -10.14 -6.99 -7.11
N ALA A 191 -8.86 -6.86 -6.73
CA ALA A 191 -7.81 -7.80 -7.08
C ALA A 191 -8.13 -9.23 -6.60
N SER A 192 -8.61 -9.36 -5.35
CA SER A 192 -9.01 -10.65 -4.78
C SER A 192 -10.22 -11.23 -5.50
N ILE A 193 -11.20 -10.42 -5.92
CA ILE A 193 -12.39 -10.87 -6.69
C ILE A 193 -11.95 -11.44 -8.05
N VAL A 194 -11.01 -10.85 -8.75
CA VAL A 194 -10.48 -11.43 -10.00
C VAL A 194 -9.86 -12.79 -9.74
N ALA A 195 -9.04 -12.91 -8.69
CA ALA A 195 -8.25 -14.11 -8.41
C ALA A 195 -9.01 -15.23 -7.69
N ILE A 196 -10.17 -14.94 -7.09
CA ILE A 196 -10.99 -15.95 -6.37
C ILE A 196 -11.51 -17.05 -7.31
N GLN A 197 -11.60 -16.76 -8.61
CA GLN A 197 -11.94 -17.74 -9.65
C GLN A 197 -10.88 -18.85 -9.79
N VAL A 198 -9.65 -18.57 -9.35
CA VAL A 198 -8.53 -19.51 -9.33
C VAL A 198 -8.41 -20.18 -7.97
N SER A 199 -8.44 -19.38 -6.89
CA SER A 199 -8.36 -19.91 -5.52
C SER A 199 -8.97 -18.94 -4.51
N THR A 200 -9.69 -19.48 -3.53
CA THR A 200 -10.23 -18.71 -2.39
C THR A 200 -9.14 -18.10 -1.52
N LEU A 201 -7.90 -18.58 -1.59
CA LEU A 201 -6.75 -17.98 -0.90
C LEU A 201 -6.52 -16.51 -1.30
N ALA A 202 -7.02 -16.08 -2.46
CA ALA A 202 -6.94 -14.70 -2.90
C ALA A 202 -7.53 -13.70 -1.90
N ILE A 203 -8.53 -14.10 -1.09
CA ILE A 203 -9.20 -13.24 -0.13
C ILE A 203 -8.27 -12.81 1.03
N ILE A 204 -7.24 -13.63 1.32
CA ILE A 204 -6.25 -13.33 2.37
C ILE A 204 -5.56 -12.01 2.10
N SER A 205 -5.28 -11.70 0.84
CA SER A 205 -4.66 -10.45 0.43
C SER A 205 -5.46 -9.23 0.91
N TRP A 206 -6.74 -9.18 0.57
CA TRP A 206 -7.62 -8.10 0.97
C TRP A 206 -7.81 -8.01 2.50
N ILE A 207 -8.01 -9.15 3.16
CA ILE A 207 -8.17 -9.19 4.62
C ILE A 207 -6.90 -8.66 5.29
N LEU A 208 -5.72 -9.14 4.87
CA LEU A 208 -4.45 -8.76 5.48
C LEU A 208 -4.16 -7.27 5.29
N ILE A 209 -4.23 -6.74 4.05
CA ILE A 209 -3.94 -5.32 3.81
C ILE A 209 -4.93 -4.42 4.56
N THR A 210 -6.22 -4.79 4.56
CA THR A 210 -7.25 -4.04 5.30
C THR A 210 -6.98 -4.04 6.81
N PHE A 211 -6.58 -5.19 7.36
CA PHE A 211 -6.19 -5.31 8.76
C PHE A 211 -4.96 -4.44 9.09
N LEU A 212 -3.91 -4.51 8.27
CA LEU A 212 -2.70 -3.70 8.45
C LEU A 212 -3.01 -2.20 8.40
N LEU A 213 -3.76 -1.76 7.41
CA LEU A 213 -4.15 -0.36 7.26
C LEU A 213 -5.02 0.12 8.43
N ARG A 214 -5.95 -0.71 8.88
CA ARG A 214 -6.92 -0.30 9.90
C ARG A 214 -6.36 -0.36 11.31
N TYR A 215 -5.53 -1.37 11.64
CA TYR A 215 -5.20 -1.71 13.03
C TYR A 215 -3.70 -1.69 13.36
N VAL A 216 -2.81 -1.72 12.36
CA VAL A 216 -1.37 -1.87 12.62
C VAL A 216 -0.57 -0.67 12.11
N SER A 217 -0.40 -0.55 10.80
CA SER A 217 0.56 0.37 10.19
C SER A 217 -0.07 1.61 9.54
N GLY A 218 -1.36 1.58 9.25
CA GLY A 218 -2.06 2.70 8.61
C GLY A 218 -2.61 3.70 9.61
N VAL A 219 -3.89 3.54 9.99
CA VAL A 219 -4.63 4.47 10.86
C VAL A 219 -3.91 4.76 12.18
N PRO A 220 -3.40 3.75 12.95
CA PRO A 220 -2.77 4.04 14.24
C PRO A 220 -1.56 4.96 14.11
N LEU A 221 -0.62 4.63 13.21
CA LEU A 221 0.60 5.42 13.03
C LEU A 221 0.34 6.80 12.41
N ALA A 222 -0.68 6.93 11.55
CA ALA A 222 -1.03 8.21 10.97
C ALA A 222 -1.69 9.15 11.99
N GLU A 223 -2.44 8.63 12.97
CA GLU A 223 -3.15 9.41 13.98
C GLU A 223 -2.30 9.72 15.23
N GLU A 224 -1.26 8.95 15.52
CA GLU A 224 -0.38 9.13 16.70
C GLU A 224 0.09 10.59 16.84
N ARG A 225 0.53 11.21 15.77
CA ARG A 225 1.01 12.61 15.75
C ARG A 225 -0.04 13.67 16.08
N TYR A 226 -1.31 13.29 16.13
CA TYR A 226 -2.44 14.16 16.44
C TYR A 226 -3.08 13.86 17.79
N ALA A 227 -2.45 13.03 18.64
CA ALA A 227 -3.01 12.62 19.93
C ALA A 227 -3.45 13.82 20.79
N ASP A 228 -2.63 14.86 20.86
CA ASP A 228 -2.88 16.05 21.68
C ASP A 228 -3.62 17.18 20.91
N ASN A 229 -4.00 16.95 19.65
CA ASN A 229 -4.68 17.97 18.86
C ASN A 229 -6.19 17.95 19.11
N ARG A 230 -6.72 18.97 19.83
CA ARG A 230 -8.14 19.08 20.20
C ARG A 230 -9.07 19.07 18.99
N ALA A 231 -8.69 19.71 17.88
CA ALA A 231 -9.49 19.73 16.65
C ALA A 231 -9.56 18.32 16.03
N PHE A 232 -8.45 17.59 16.06
CA PHE A 232 -8.42 16.19 15.59
C PHE A 232 -9.28 15.28 16.46
N GLN A 233 -9.24 15.44 17.80
CA GLN A 233 -10.08 14.64 18.70
C GLN A 233 -11.58 14.90 18.48
N ALA A 234 -11.98 16.14 18.20
CA ALA A 234 -13.35 16.48 17.83
C ALA A 234 -13.76 15.85 16.48
N TYR A 235 -12.89 15.88 15.50
CA TYR A 235 -13.08 15.24 14.21
C TYR A 235 -13.18 13.72 14.31
N LYS A 236 -12.30 13.09 15.13
CA LYS A 236 -12.25 11.65 15.40
C LYS A 236 -13.57 11.12 15.97
N ARG A 237 -14.25 11.90 16.83
CA ARG A 237 -15.56 11.51 17.39
C ARG A 237 -16.68 11.48 16.35
N LYS A 238 -16.57 12.28 15.28
CA LYS A 238 -17.63 12.44 14.28
C LYS A 238 -17.41 11.67 12.99
N THR A 239 -16.16 11.27 12.71
CA THR A 239 -15.80 10.71 11.40
C THR A 239 -15.15 9.34 11.57
N PRO A 240 -15.65 8.31 10.87
CA PRO A 240 -15.11 6.95 10.97
C PRO A 240 -13.67 6.89 10.46
N PRO A 241 -12.90 5.90 10.93
CA PRO A 241 -11.47 5.82 10.62
C PRO A 241 -11.16 5.52 9.14
N MET A 242 -11.94 4.65 8.49
CA MET A 242 -11.60 4.18 7.15
C MET A 242 -12.84 4.08 6.24
N ILE A 243 -13.84 3.30 6.60
CA ILE A 243 -15.04 3.15 5.77
C ILE A 243 -15.83 4.47 5.78
N PRO A 244 -16.10 5.08 4.60
CA PRO A 244 -16.80 6.36 4.54
C PRO A 244 -18.24 6.27 5.05
N ASN A 245 -18.67 7.27 5.82
CA ASN A 245 -20.06 7.44 6.20
C ASN A 245 -20.66 8.65 5.45
N PHE A 246 -21.43 8.38 4.41
CA PHE A 246 -22.09 9.40 3.59
C PHE A 246 -23.42 9.88 4.16
N PHE A 247 -23.93 9.27 5.23
CA PHE A 247 -25.24 9.56 5.84
C PHE A 247 -25.13 10.55 7.02
N LYS A 248 -24.18 11.47 6.98
CA LYS A 248 -24.00 12.51 8.01
C LYS A 248 -24.77 13.75 7.66
#